data_3adae34ae3486bc923718988da5f3325
#
_entry.id   3adae34ae3486bc923718988da5f3325
#
_cell.length_a   1.000
_cell.length_b   1.000
_cell.length_c   1.000
_cell.angle_alpha   90.00
_cell.angle_beta   90.00
_cell.angle_gamma   90.00
#
_symmetry.space_group_name_H-M   'P 1'
#
loop_
_entity.id
_entity.type
_entity.pdbx_description
1 polymer ?
#
loop_
_entity_poly.entity_id
_entity_poly.type
_entity_poly.pdbx_seq_one_letter_code
_entity_poly.pdbx_strand_id
1 'polypeptide(L)'
;MSTLEINDLHVSVDTEDGPKEILKGVTLTIGDGETHAIMGPNGSGKSTMAYAIAGHPKYTITSGQVLLDGQDLTEMSVDERARAGLFLAMQYPVEVPGVSVTNFLRAAKTALDGEAPKLRTWTKDVKGALAGMQLEDDFATRSVNEGFSGGEKKRHEIAQLELLNPKVAILDETDSGLDIDALRIVSEGVNRFSQQGNRGVLLITHYTRILRYIEPDHVHVFVDGRMVEEGGKELAERLEVEGYEKYVKAAQAANQA
;
A
#
# COMPACT_ATOMS: atom_id res chain seq x y z
N MET A 1 -2.27 5.23 -19.27
CA MET A 1 -2.53 3.90 -18.66
C MET A 1 -1.47 3.72 -17.60
N SER A 2 -1.88 3.56 -16.34
CA SER A 2 -0.92 3.41 -15.24
C SER A 2 -0.78 1.93 -14.92
N THR A 3 0.39 1.33 -15.19
CA THR A 3 0.63 -0.10 -14.99
C THR A 3 1.84 -0.28 -14.08
N LEU A 4 1.64 -1.01 -12.98
CA LEU A 4 2.74 -1.49 -12.14
C LEU A 4 3.06 -2.93 -12.53
N GLU A 5 4.29 -3.18 -12.95
CA GLU A 5 4.77 -4.53 -13.30
C GLU A 5 5.88 -4.93 -12.35
N ILE A 6 5.75 -6.11 -11.78
CA ILE A 6 6.73 -6.74 -10.91
C ILE A 6 7.14 -8.02 -11.62
N ASN A 7 8.40 -8.14 -12.01
CA ASN A 7 8.90 -9.22 -12.83
C ASN A 7 9.97 -10.01 -12.08
N ASP A 8 9.64 -11.24 -11.69
CA ASP A 8 10.55 -12.19 -11.02
C ASP A 8 11.34 -11.56 -9.87
N LEU A 9 10.64 -10.83 -8.99
CA LEU A 9 11.24 -10.03 -7.93
C LEU A 9 11.75 -10.90 -6.78
N HIS A 10 13.05 -10.83 -6.53
CA HIS A 10 13.73 -11.43 -5.39
C HIS A 10 14.22 -10.35 -4.43
N VAL A 11 13.97 -10.54 -3.14
CA VAL A 11 14.33 -9.56 -2.12
C VAL A 11 14.90 -10.26 -0.90
N SER A 12 16.00 -9.71 -0.37
CA SER A 12 16.60 -10.13 0.88
C SER A 12 16.59 -9.03 1.94
N VAL A 13 16.77 -9.45 3.20
CA VAL A 13 16.97 -8.61 4.36
C VAL A 13 18.22 -9.08 5.08
N ASP A 14 19.04 -8.14 5.54
CA ASP A 14 20.20 -8.46 6.37
C ASP A 14 19.76 -8.89 7.77
N THR A 15 20.27 -10.02 8.23
CA THR A 15 20.06 -10.56 9.57
C THR A 15 21.42 -10.81 10.24
N GLU A 16 21.43 -11.09 11.55
CA GLU A 16 22.66 -11.43 12.28
C GLU A 16 23.36 -12.66 11.69
N ASP A 17 22.61 -13.59 11.09
CA ASP A 17 23.11 -14.81 10.45
C ASP A 17 23.48 -14.61 8.96
N GLY A 18 23.38 -13.36 8.44
CA GLY A 18 23.62 -13.01 7.04
C GLY A 18 22.34 -12.65 6.28
N PRO A 19 22.44 -12.39 4.97
CA PRO A 19 21.29 -12.04 4.15
C PRO A 19 20.30 -13.20 4.03
N LYS A 20 19.03 -12.91 4.33
CA LYS A 20 17.92 -13.87 4.24
C LYS A 20 16.98 -13.46 3.10
N GLU A 21 16.79 -14.36 2.15
CA GLU A 21 15.80 -14.14 1.08
C GLU A 21 14.38 -14.24 1.63
N ILE A 22 13.56 -13.23 1.34
CA ILE A 22 12.16 -13.14 1.76
C ILE A 22 11.22 -13.26 0.58
N LEU A 23 11.51 -12.59 -0.55
CA LEU A 23 10.74 -12.75 -1.78
C LEU A 23 11.52 -13.63 -2.74
N LYS A 24 10.82 -14.57 -3.36
CA LYS A 24 11.41 -15.69 -4.09
C LYS A 24 10.80 -15.80 -5.51
N GLY A 25 10.99 -14.75 -6.32
CA GLY A 25 10.49 -14.69 -7.70
C GLY A 25 9.02 -14.27 -7.76
N VAL A 26 8.69 -13.09 -7.23
CA VAL A 26 7.33 -12.55 -7.30
C VAL A 26 7.08 -11.91 -8.66
N THR A 27 6.03 -12.34 -9.34
CA THR A 27 5.55 -11.73 -10.59
C THR A 27 4.11 -11.31 -10.43
N LEU A 28 3.80 -10.02 -10.72
CA LEU A 28 2.49 -9.42 -10.62
C LEU A 28 2.40 -8.24 -11.57
N THR A 29 1.28 -8.10 -12.27
CA THR A 29 0.96 -6.91 -13.05
C THR A 29 -0.35 -6.33 -12.55
N ILE A 30 -0.36 -5.03 -12.25
CA ILE A 30 -1.56 -4.27 -11.88
C ILE A 30 -1.83 -3.29 -13.00
N GLY A 31 -2.91 -3.52 -13.73
CA GLY A 31 -3.32 -2.70 -14.84
C GLY A 31 -4.00 -1.40 -14.41
N ASP A 32 -4.30 -0.63 -15.41
CA ASP A 32 -4.96 0.68 -15.29
C ASP A 32 -6.36 0.54 -14.70
N GLY A 33 -6.58 1.12 -13.53
CA GLY A 33 -7.87 1.07 -12.83
C GLY A 33 -8.13 -0.23 -12.06
N GLU A 34 -7.20 -1.17 -12.05
CA GLU A 34 -7.37 -2.45 -11.35
C GLU A 34 -7.07 -2.34 -9.86
N THR A 35 -7.82 -3.10 -9.09
CA THR A 35 -7.60 -3.32 -7.66
C THR A 35 -7.24 -4.78 -7.42
N HIS A 36 -6.02 -5.01 -6.94
CA HIS A 36 -5.50 -6.33 -6.59
C HIS A 36 -5.43 -6.50 -5.07
N ALA A 37 -5.89 -7.62 -4.55
CA ALA A 37 -5.78 -7.95 -3.13
C ALA A 37 -4.74 -9.06 -2.93
N ILE A 38 -3.80 -8.84 -2.02
CA ILE A 38 -2.82 -9.85 -1.59
C ILE A 38 -3.23 -10.37 -0.22
N MET A 39 -3.47 -11.66 -0.15
CA MET A 39 -3.84 -12.36 1.08
C MET A 39 -2.85 -13.48 1.39
N GLY A 40 -2.64 -13.78 2.67
CA GLY A 40 -1.70 -14.84 3.07
C GLY A 40 -1.41 -14.80 4.56
N PRO A 41 -0.79 -15.84 5.12
CA PRO A 41 -0.49 -15.92 6.55
C PRO A 41 0.52 -14.84 6.98
N ASN A 42 0.58 -14.59 8.30
CA ASN A 42 1.58 -13.70 8.86
C ASN A 42 3.00 -14.23 8.59
N GLY A 43 3.92 -13.33 8.30
CA GLY A 43 5.30 -13.67 8.00
C GLY A 43 5.54 -14.26 6.60
N SER A 44 4.54 -14.26 5.70
CA SER A 44 4.72 -14.75 4.33
C SER A 44 5.53 -13.83 3.41
N GLY A 45 5.77 -12.55 3.82
CA GLY A 45 6.55 -11.58 3.05
C GLY A 45 5.72 -10.47 2.39
N LYS A 46 4.40 -10.36 2.63
CA LYS A 46 3.52 -9.35 2.00
C LYS A 46 3.99 -7.91 2.23
N SER A 47 4.20 -7.53 3.50
CA SER A 47 4.70 -6.19 3.83
C SER A 47 6.13 -5.98 3.30
N THR A 48 6.98 -7.03 3.29
CA THR A 48 8.30 -6.96 2.65
C THR A 48 8.18 -6.59 1.17
N MET A 49 7.22 -7.17 0.46
CA MET A 49 6.95 -6.82 -0.94
C MET A 49 6.56 -5.35 -1.08
N ALA A 50 5.60 -4.87 -0.28
CA ALA A 50 5.17 -3.47 -0.28
C ALA A 50 6.34 -2.50 -0.05
N TYR A 51 7.14 -2.77 0.98
CA TYR A 51 8.30 -1.94 1.32
C TYR A 51 9.42 -2.02 0.29
N ALA A 52 9.69 -3.19 -0.29
CA ALA A 52 10.71 -3.35 -1.33
C ALA A 52 10.32 -2.59 -2.61
N ILE A 53 9.06 -2.68 -3.03
CA ILE A 53 8.53 -1.91 -4.17
C ILE A 53 8.63 -0.41 -3.90
N ALA A 54 8.39 0.05 -2.67
CA ALA A 54 8.52 1.45 -2.27
C ALA A 54 9.98 1.90 -2.10
N GLY A 55 10.97 1.00 -2.17
CA GLY A 55 12.39 1.32 -2.06
C GLY A 55 12.90 1.49 -0.63
N HIS A 56 12.26 0.86 0.36
CA HIS A 56 12.69 0.97 1.74
C HIS A 56 14.09 0.38 1.95
N PRO A 57 15.05 1.13 2.56
CA PRO A 57 16.48 0.79 2.59
C PRO A 57 16.83 -0.48 3.38
N LYS A 58 15.91 -1.01 4.17
CA LYS A 58 16.08 -2.28 4.90
C LYS A 58 16.08 -3.50 3.96
N TYR A 59 15.49 -3.37 2.77
CA TYR A 59 15.26 -4.47 1.86
C TYR A 59 16.09 -4.29 0.60
N THR A 60 16.82 -5.33 0.20
CA THR A 60 17.66 -5.33 -0.99
C THR A 60 17.00 -6.16 -2.09
N ILE A 61 16.71 -5.55 -3.23
CA ILE A 61 16.30 -6.27 -4.43
C ILE A 61 17.55 -6.96 -4.96
N THR A 62 17.54 -8.30 -5.00
CA THR A 62 18.68 -9.13 -5.42
C THR A 62 18.58 -9.52 -6.89
N SER A 63 17.37 -9.63 -7.41
CA SER A 63 17.10 -9.81 -8.85
C SER A 63 15.64 -9.47 -9.17
N GLY A 64 15.32 -9.42 -10.46
CA GLY A 64 14.01 -9.01 -10.95
C GLY A 64 13.90 -7.51 -11.15
N GLN A 65 12.71 -7.04 -11.49
CA GLN A 65 12.43 -5.64 -11.82
C GLN A 65 11.09 -5.16 -11.28
N VAL A 66 11.02 -3.87 -10.99
CA VAL A 66 9.78 -3.15 -10.68
C VAL A 66 9.64 -2.01 -11.68
N LEU A 67 8.61 -2.08 -12.52
CA LEU A 67 8.35 -1.08 -13.56
C LEU A 67 7.03 -0.34 -13.25
N LEU A 68 7.01 0.97 -13.44
CA LEU A 68 5.78 1.77 -13.40
C LEU A 68 5.67 2.55 -14.72
N ASP A 69 4.64 2.28 -15.51
CA ASP A 69 4.45 2.81 -16.86
C ASP A 69 5.69 2.54 -17.78
N GLY A 70 6.33 1.40 -17.62
CA GLY A 70 7.55 1.03 -18.32
C GLY A 70 8.82 1.70 -17.78
N GLN A 71 8.75 2.57 -16.80
CA GLN A 71 9.89 3.16 -16.13
C GLN A 71 10.41 2.22 -15.04
N ASP A 72 11.69 1.84 -15.10
CA ASP A 72 12.30 0.99 -14.09
C ASP A 72 12.53 1.76 -12.79
N LEU A 73 11.89 1.28 -11.71
CA LEU A 73 12.01 1.85 -10.37
C LEU A 73 13.08 1.13 -9.52
N THR A 74 13.64 0.02 -9.98
CA THR A 74 14.43 -0.92 -9.18
C THR A 74 15.57 -0.24 -8.43
N GLU A 75 16.31 0.64 -9.10
CA GLU A 75 17.45 1.37 -8.52
C GLU A 75 17.11 2.78 -8.03
N MET A 76 15.85 3.20 -8.14
CA MET A 76 15.41 4.52 -7.69
C MET A 76 15.32 4.61 -6.16
N SER A 77 15.67 5.78 -5.63
CA SER A 77 15.43 6.14 -4.23
C SER A 77 13.93 6.22 -3.91
N VAL A 78 13.58 6.17 -2.63
CA VAL A 78 12.18 6.24 -2.14
C VAL A 78 11.44 7.46 -2.70
N ASP A 79 12.09 8.62 -2.69
CA ASP A 79 11.51 9.88 -3.15
C ASP A 79 11.38 9.94 -4.69
N GLU A 80 12.28 9.30 -5.44
CA GLU A 80 12.16 9.17 -6.89
C GLU A 80 10.99 8.27 -7.27
N ARG A 81 10.80 7.12 -6.58
CA ARG A 81 9.64 6.24 -6.78
C ARG A 81 8.33 6.95 -6.47
N ALA A 82 8.30 7.75 -5.39
CA ALA A 82 7.14 8.58 -5.06
C ALA A 82 6.84 9.61 -6.16
N ARG A 83 7.87 10.29 -6.71
CA ARG A 83 7.73 11.23 -7.85
C ARG A 83 7.29 10.53 -9.14
N ALA A 84 7.67 9.28 -9.35
CA ALA A 84 7.19 8.48 -10.48
C ALA A 84 5.68 8.18 -10.38
N GLY A 85 5.10 8.25 -9.18
CA GLY A 85 3.68 8.08 -8.94
C GLY A 85 3.30 6.90 -8.02
N LEU A 86 4.27 6.36 -7.27
CA LEU A 86 4.01 5.30 -6.29
C LEU A 86 3.67 5.90 -4.93
N PHE A 87 2.67 5.32 -4.25
CA PHE A 87 2.30 5.66 -2.87
C PHE A 87 2.26 4.39 -2.01
N LEU A 88 2.75 4.49 -0.79
CA LEU A 88 2.65 3.42 0.22
C LEU A 88 1.93 3.94 1.46
N ALA A 89 0.76 3.37 1.76
CA ALA A 89 0.17 3.45 3.09
C ALA A 89 0.77 2.35 3.97
N MET A 90 1.45 2.78 5.03
CA MET A 90 2.23 1.88 5.88
C MET A 90 1.33 1.18 6.90
N GLN A 91 1.69 -0.04 7.28
CA GLN A 91 1.02 -0.75 8.37
C GLN A 91 1.00 0.08 9.67
N TYR A 92 2.13 0.73 9.99
CA TYR A 92 2.29 1.61 11.15
C TYR A 92 2.76 3.00 10.71
N PRO A 93 1.82 3.97 10.52
CA PRO A 93 2.18 5.33 10.12
C PRO A 93 3.06 6.02 11.17
N VAL A 94 4.17 6.61 10.71
CA VAL A 94 5.17 7.27 11.56
C VAL A 94 4.65 8.65 12.03
N GLU A 95 5.00 9.01 13.27
CA GLU A 95 4.73 10.35 13.80
C GLU A 95 5.86 11.32 13.39
N VAL A 96 5.48 12.56 13.04
CA VAL A 96 6.43 13.63 12.73
C VAL A 96 6.14 14.83 13.64
N PRO A 97 6.67 14.82 14.89
CA PRO A 97 6.40 15.87 15.86
C PRO A 97 6.85 17.25 15.37
N GLY A 98 6.05 18.27 15.64
CA GLY A 98 6.34 19.66 15.29
C GLY A 98 6.10 20.03 13.82
N VAL A 99 5.73 19.08 12.96
CA VAL A 99 5.39 19.35 11.56
C VAL A 99 3.89 19.19 11.34
N SER A 100 3.19 20.28 11.04
CA SER A 100 1.73 20.21 10.82
C SER A 100 1.38 19.43 9.56
N VAL A 101 0.23 18.74 9.58
CA VAL A 101 -0.34 18.00 8.44
C VAL A 101 -0.33 18.87 7.18
N THR A 102 -0.82 20.11 7.27
CA THR A 102 -0.87 21.02 6.11
C THR A 102 0.51 21.29 5.52
N ASN A 103 1.52 21.54 6.37
CA ASN A 103 2.88 21.83 5.90
C ASN A 103 3.58 20.60 5.35
N PHE A 104 3.42 19.46 6.00
CA PHE A 104 3.96 18.17 5.52
C PHE A 104 3.42 17.85 4.12
N LEU A 105 2.10 17.86 3.96
CA LEU A 105 1.46 17.55 2.69
C LEU A 105 1.78 18.57 1.60
N ARG A 106 1.92 19.87 1.98
CA ARG A 106 2.34 20.89 1.03
C ARG A 106 3.77 20.67 0.54
N ALA A 107 4.68 20.29 1.42
CA ALA A 107 6.06 19.95 1.04
C ALA A 107 6.09 18.72 0.12
N ALA A 108 5.34 17.66 0.45
CA ALA A 108 5.21 16.47 -0.39
C ALA A 108 4.64 16.82 -1.78
N LYS A 109 3.55 17.57 -1.83
CA LYS A 109 2.94 18.00 -3.10
C LYS A 109 3.89 18.89 -3.93
N THR A 110 4.65 19.76 -3.28
CA THR A 110 5.68 20.56 -3.95
C THR A 110 6.76 19.68 -4.59
N ALA A 111 7.18 18.62 -3.89
CA ALA A 111 8.18 17.68 -4.41
C ALA A 111 7.67 16.86 -5.60
N LEU A 112 6.37 16.56 -5.64
CA LEU A 112 5.72 15.84 -6.73
C LEU A 112 5.52 16.74 -7.97
N ASP A 113 5.00 17.95 -7.77
CA ASP A 113 4.58 18.84 -8.87
C ASP A 113 5.72 19.77 -9.36
N GLY A 114 6.83 19.88 -8.61
CA GLY A 114 7.94 20.79 -8.88
C GLY A 114 7.67 22.25 -8.45
N GLU A 115 6.43 22.59 -8.08
CA GLU A 115 6.04 23.91 -7.60
C GLU A 115 5.09 23.82 -6.40
N ALA A 116 5.18 24.81 -5.51
CA ALA A 116 4.36 24.82 -4.31
C ALA A 116 2.92 25.25 -4.62
N PRO A 117 1.90 24.52 -4.16
CA PRO A 117 0.52 24.93 -4.32
C PRO A 117 0.24 26.25 -3.61
N LYS A 118 -0.66 27.08 -4.17
CA LYS A 118 -1.03 28.38 -3.60
C LYS A 118 -1.70 28.18 -2.24
N LEU A 119 -1.24 28.85 -1.21
CA LEU A 119 -1.67 28.65 0.18
C LEU A 119 -3.19 28.68 0.37
N ARG A 120 -3.87 29.62 -0.30
CA ARG A 120 -5.33 29.78 -0.15
C ARG A 120 -6.12 28.57 -0.67
N THR A 121 -5.75 28.04 -1.83
CA THR A 121 -6.39 26.85 -2.41
C THR A 121 -5.98 25.63 -1.62
N TRP A 122 -4.67 25.50 -1.32
CA TRP A 122 -4.12 24.37 -0.57
C TRP A 122 -4.81 24.14 0.79
N THR A 123 -5.01 25.20 1.57
CA THR A 123 -5.72 25.08 2.85
C THR A 123 -7.14 24.54 2.67
N LYS A 124 -7.83 24.95 1.59
CA LYS A 124 -9.17 24.45 1.27
C LYS A 124 -9.12 22.98 0.85
N ASP A 125 -8.15 22.60 0.03
CA ASP A 125 -7.99 21.24 -0.47
C ASP A 125 -7.68 20.27 0.68
N VAL A 126 -6.76 20.64 1.60
CA VAL A 126 -6.45 19.85 2.80
C VAL A 126 -7.68 19.65 3.67
N LYS A 127 -8.43 20.72 3.96
CA LYS A 127 -9.66 20.62 4.75
C LYS A 127 -10.71 19.75 4.06
N GLY A 128 -10.84 19.85 2.73
CA GLY A 128 -11.74 19.02 1.96
C GLY A 128 -11.39 17.53 2.05
N ALA A 129 -10.13 17.17 1.90
CA ALA A 129 -9.66 15.80 2.01
C ALA A 129 -9.85 15.24 3.45
N LEU A 130 -9.54 16.03 4.48
CA LEU A 130 -9.78 15.65 5.88
C LEU A 130 -11.28 15.44 6.15
N ALA A 131 -12.13 16.35 5.70
CA ALA A 131 -13.58 16.22 5.84
C ALA A 131 -14.12 14.99 5.10
N GLY A 132 -13.59 14.67 3.92
CA GLY A 132 -13.90 13.44 3.17
C GLY A 132 -13.58 12.15 3.94
N MET A 133 -12.65 12.23 4.89
CA MET A 133 -12.28 11.16 5.82
C MET A 133 -12.92 11.31 7.20
N GLN A 134 -13.88 12.22 7.37
CA GLN A 134 -14.51 12.52 8.67
C GLN A 134 -13.50 12.86 9.77
N LEU A 135 -12.42 13.56 9.41
CA LEU A 135 -11.47 14.16 10.32
C LEU A 135 -11.81 15.64 10.48
N GLU A 136 -11.71 16.14 11.71
CA GLU A 136 -12.02 17.52 12.04
C GLU A 136 -10.98 18.52 11.45
N ASP A 137 -11.39 19.75 11.25
CA ASP A 137 -10.57 20.81 10.66
C ASP A 137 -9.25 21.08 11.41
N ASP A 138 -9.22 20.85 12.72
CA ASP A 138 -8.05 21.04 13.57
C ASP A 138 -6.90 20.08 13.24
N PHE A 139 -7.20 18.89 12.67
CA PHE A 139 -6.16 17.97 12.17
C PHE A 139 -5.21 18.64 11.18
N ALA A 140 -5.67 19.60 10.41
CA ALA A 140 -4.83 20.35 9.47
C ALA A 140 -3.63 21.05 10.12
N THR A 141 -3.77 21.44 11.38
CA THR A 141 -2.74 22.18 12.15
C THR A 141 -1.99 21.30 13.15
N ARG A 142 -2.47 20.11 13.45
CA ARG A 142 -1.80 19.15 14.35
C ARG A 142 -0.55 18.57 13.68
N SER A 143 0.40 18.16 14.50
CA SER A 143 1.57 17.40 14.03
C SER A 143 1.15 16.08 13.37
N VAL A 144 1.84 15.69 12.30
CA VAL A 144 1.53 14.46 11.55
C VAL A 144 1.54 13.26 12.47
N ASN A 145 0.40 12.60 12.57
CA ASN A 145 0.15 11.38 13.34
C ASN A 145 0.41 11.44 14.85
N GLU A 146 0.88 12.58 15.40
CA GLU A 146 1.17 12.74 16.82
C GLU A 146 -0.12 12.75 17.63
N GLY A 147 -0.26 11.75 18.51
CA GLY A 147 -1.47 11.61 19.34
C GLY A 147 -2.74 11.23 18.56
N PHE A 148 -2.63 10.81 17.32
CA PHE A 148 -3.76 10.27 16.56
C PHE A 148 -4.06 8.84 17.03
N SER A 149 -5.33 8.50 17.14
CA SER A 149 -5.76 7.11 17.28
C SER A 149 -5.40 6.28 16.03
N GLY A 150 -5.39 4.96 16.14
CA GLY A 150 -5.12 4.08 14.99
C GLY A 150 -6.05 4.36 13.80
N GLY A 151 -7.34 4.54 14.06
CA GLY A 151 -8.33 4.86 13.03
C GLY A 151 -8.12 6.24 12.39
N GLU A 152 -7.71 7.25 13.17
CA GLU A 152 -7.39 8.59 12.66
C GLU A 152 -6.13 8.55 11.79
N LYS A 153 -5.08 7.80 12.19
CA LYS A 153 -3.88 7.61 11.37
C LYS A 153 -4.22 7.02 10.00
N LYS A 154 -5.04 5.96 9.96
CA LYS A 154 -5.43 5.32 8.70
C LYS A 154 -6.31 6.22 7.84
N ARG A 155 -7.29 6.92 8.41
CA ARG A 155 -8.09 7.92 7.69
C ARG A 155 -7.24 9.07 7.16
N HIS A 156 -6.23 9.51 7.92
CA HIS A 156 -5.28 10.51 7.48
C HIS A 156 -4.41 10.02 6.30
N GLU A 157 -3.97 8.75 6.28
CA GLU A 157 -3.26 8.18 5.13
C GLU A 157 -4.11 8.20 3.84
N ILE A 158 -5.41 7.91 3.95
CA ILE A 158 -6.30 7.98 2.77
C ILE A 158 -6.57 9.44 2.36
N ALA A 159 -6.62 10.39 3.30
CA ALA A 159 -6.64 11.82 2.94
C ALA A 159 -5.37 12.25 2.17
N GLN A 160 -4.20 11.70 2.53
CA GLN A 160 -2.95 11.92 1.78
C GLN A 160 -3.05 11.35 0.37
N LEU A 161 -3.58 10.14 0.21
CA LEU A 161 -3.79 9.49 -1.08
C LEU A 161 -4.62 10.39 -2.04
N GLU A 162 -5.70 10.98 -1.53
CA GLU A 162 -6.55 11.90 -2.30
C GLU A 162 -5.79 13.17 -2.73
N LEU A 163 -5.02 13.78 -1.83
CA LEU A 163 -4.30 15.03 -2.08
C LEU A 163 -3.06 14.87 -2.98
N LEU A 164 -2.31 13.81 -2.76
CA LEU A 164 -1.07 13.54 -3.50
C LEU A 164 -1.36 12.94 -4.88
N ASN A 165 -2.47 12.23 -5.01
CA ASN A 165 -3.00 11.68 -6.26
C ASN A 165 -1.97 10.85 -7.06
N PRO A 166 -1.42 9.77 -6.48
CA PRO A 166 -0.44 8.92 -7.14
C PRO A 166 -1.06 8.13 -8.30
N LYS A 167 -0.24 7.44 -9.07
CA LYS A 167 -0.67 6.51 -10.12
C LYS A 167 -1.06 5.15 -9.55
N VAL A 168 -0.26 4.67 -8.59
CA VAL A 168 -0.49 3.38 -7.92
C VAL A 168 -0.36 3.56 -6.41
N ALA A 169 -1.34 3.04 -5.68
CA ALA A 169 -1.36 2.99 -4.23
C ALA A 169 -1.16 1.55 -3.73
N ILE A 170 -0.15 1.36 -2.88
CA ILE A 170 0.05 0.13 -2.11
C ILE A 170 -0.49 0.40 -0.70
N LEU A 171 -1.45 -0.39 -0.26
CA LEU A 171 -2.14 -0.23 1.01
C LEU A 171 -1.83 -1.44 1.90
N ASP A 172 -0.87 -1.28 2.83
CA ASP A 172 -0.42 -2.37 3.69
C ASP A 172 -1.22 -2.39 5.01
N GLU A 173 -2.11 -3.38 5.12
CA GLU A 173 -2.99 -3.60 6.28
C GLU A 173 -3.73 -2.35 6.76
N THR A 174 -4.28 -1.59 5.83
CA THR A 174 -5.01 -0.34 6.12
C THR A 174 -6.29 -0.57 6.91
N ASP A 175 -6.76 -1.80 6.98
CA ASP A 175 -7.94 -2.23 7.73
C ASP A 175 -7.62 -2.73 9.15
N SER A 176 -6.34 -2.86 9.50
CA SER A 176 -5.92 -3.36 10.81
C SER A 176 -6.31 -2.40 11.94
N GLY A 177 -6.97 -2.94 12.96
CA GLY A 177 -7.38 -2.17 14.16
C GLY A 177 -8.54 -1.19 13.93
N LEU A 178 -9.18 -1.18 12.78
CA LEU A 178 -10.34 -0.35 12.50
C LEU A 178 -11.63 -0.99 13.02
N ASP A 179 -12.51 -0.16 13.58
CA ASP A 179 -13.91 -0.50 13.77
C ASP A 179 -14.67 -0.47 12.42
N ILE A 180 -15.94 -0.86 12.43
CA ILE A 180 -16.76 -0.98 11.22
C ILE A 180 -16.94 0.38 10.52
N ASP A 181 -17.13 1.45 11.30
CA ASP A 181 -17.37 2.79 10.75
C ASP A 181 -16.11 3.37 10.13
N ALA A 182 -14.96 3.27 10.80
CA ALA A 182 -13.68 3.70 10.27
C ALA A 182 -13.28 2.87 9.03
N LEU A 183 -13.55 1.55 9.03
CA LEU A 183 -13.31 0.68 7.88
C LEU A 183 -14.11 1.13 6.66
N ARG A 184 -15.40 1.47 6.85
CA ARG A 184 -16.25 1.97 5.77
C ARG A 184 -15.71 3.28 5.20
N ILE A 185 -15.37 4.26 6.05
CA ILE A 185 -14.82 5.55 5.62
C ILE A 185 -13.53 5.38 4.83
N VAL A 186 -12.59 4.57 5.31
CA VAL A 186 -11.34 4.24 4.62
C VAL A 186 -11.62 3.59 3.27
N SER A 187 -12.51 2.59 3.23
CA SER A 187 -12.86 1.89 1.99
C SER A 187 -13.52 2.80 0.96
N GLU A 188 -14.41 3.70 1.39
CA GLU A 188 -15.02 4.71 0.51
C GLU A 188 -13.96 5.66 -0.07
N GLY A 189 -12.95 6.03 0.71
CA GLY A 189 -11.82 6.84 0.25
C GLY A 189 -10.98 6.12 -0.81
N VAL A 190 -10.66 4.84 -0.59
CA VAL A 190 -9.94 4.02 -1.57
C VAL A 190 -10.75 3.86 -2.86
N ASN A 191 -12.06 3.59 -2.75
CA ASN A 191 -12.94 3.48 -3.91
C ASN A 191 -13.02 4.80 -4.70
N ARG A 192 -13.10 5.96 -4.01
CA ARG A 192 -13.04 7.27 -4.70
C ARG A 192 -11.73 7.45 -5.46
N PHE A 193 -10.61 7.03 -4.88
CA PHE A 193 -9.31 7.09 -5.54
C PHE A 193 -9.26 6.19 -6.77
N SER A 194 -9.62 4.91 -6.67
CA SER A 194 -9.58 3.96 -7.79
C SER A 194 -10.51 4.36 -8.93
N GLN A 195 -11.69 4.93 -8.62
CA GLN A 195 -12.67 5.37 -9.60
C GLN A 195 -12.31 6.67 -10.36
N GLN A 196 -11.27 7.39 -9.94
CA GLN A 196 -10.81 8.59 -10.67
C GLN A 196 -10.17 8.25 -12.03
N GLY A 197 -10.16 7.00 -12.43
CA GLY A 197 -9.59 6.48 -13.67
C GLY A 197 -8.07 6.43 -13.66
N ASN A 198 -7.50 5.44 -14.30
CA ASN A 198 -6.06 5.26 -14.44
C ASN A 198 -5.29 5.15 -13.11
N ARG A 199 -5.89 4.52 -12.08
CA ARG A 199 -5.29 4.33 -10.74
C ARG A 199 -5.24 2.86 -10.38
N GLY A 200 -4.04 2.32 -10.19
CA GLY A 200 -3.86 0.96 -9.66
C GLY A 200 -3.90 0.94 -8.13
N VAL A 201 -4.50 -0.10 -7.56
CA VAL A 201 -4.52 -0.33 -6.11
C VAL A 201 -4.00 -1.73 -5.81
N LEU A 202 -2.99 -1.81 -4.94
CA LEU A 202 -2.52 -3.06 -4.35
C LEU A 202 -2.89 -3.06 -2.87
N LEU A 203 -3.90 -3.84 -2.51
CA LEU A 203 -4.38 -3.97 -1.15
C LEU A 203 -3.77 -5.22 -0.50
N ILE A 204 -3.01 -5.05 0.57
CA ILE A 204 -2.51 -6.15 1.39
C ILE A 204 -3.38 -6.23 2.63
N THR A 205 -4.02 -7.38 2.85
CA THR A 205 -4.89 -7.60 4.01
C THR A 205 -4.89 -9.06 4.47
N HIS A 206 -5.17 -9.24 5.74
CA HIS A 206 -5.45 -10.57 6.34
C HIS A 206 -6.94 -10.86 6.46
N TYR A 207 -7.80 -9.83 6.26
CA TYR A 207 -9.22 -9.92 6.57
C TYR A 207 -10.07 -9.72 5.32
N THR A 208 -11.00 -10.63 5.10
CA THR A 208 -11.98 -10.51 4.00
C THR A 208 -12.98 -9.39 4.22
N ARG A 209 -13.11 -8.88 5.47
CA ARG A 209 -14.08 -7.82 5.80
C ARG A 209 -13.90 -6.54 4.98
N ILE A 210 -12.66 -6.13 4.65
CA ILE A 210 -12.42 -4.95 3.81
C ILE A 210 -12.86 -5.21 2.37
N LEU A 211 -12.74 -6.45 1.86
CA LEU A 211 -13.14 -6.84 0.52
C LEU A 211 -14.65 -6.84 0.30
N ARG A 212 -15.43 -6.65 1.36
CA ARG A 212 -16.88 -6.39 1.27
C ARG A 212 -17.21 -4.95 0.87
N TYR A 213 -16.25 -4.03 1.03
CA TYR A 213 -16.37 -2.61 0.72
C TYR A 213 -15.50 -2.20 -0.49
N ILE A 214 -14.34 -2.84 -0.65
CA ILE A 214 -13.43 -2.65 -1.79
C ILE A 214 -13.46 -3.96 -2.57
N GLU A 215 -14.12 -3.97 -3.72
CA GLU A 215 -14.22 -5.15 -4.56
C GLU A 215 -12.95 -5.28 -5.43
N PRO A 216 -12.08 -6.28 -5.19
CA PRO A 216 -10.87 -6.46 -5.98
C PRO A 216 -11.21 -7.14 -7.31
N ASP A 217 -10.50 -6.75 -8.38
CA ASP A 217 -10.52 -7.44 -9.66
C ASP A 217 -9.79 -8.77 -9.58
N HIS A 218 -8.69 -8.81 -8.81
CA HIS A 218 -7.86 -10.00 -8.60
C HIS A 218 -7.53 -10.20 -7.12
N VAL A 219 -7.55 -11.46 -6.69
CA VAL A 219 -7.13 -11.89 -5.36
C VAL A 219 -5.97 -12.85 -5.49
N HIS A 220 -4.87 -12.59 -4.80
CA HIS A 220 -3.66 -13.40 -4.84
C HIS A 220 -3.38 -14.02 -3.47
N VAL A 221 -3.05 -15.29 -3.45
CA VAL A 221 -2.57 -16.00 -2.25
C VAL A 221 -1.06 -15.92 -2.19
N PHE A 222 -0.54 -15.35 -1.11
CA PHE A 222 0.89 -15.13 -0.91
C PHE A 222 1.42 -15.96 0.25
N VAL A 223 2.34 -16.89 -0.03
CA VAL A 223 2.91 -17.81 0.97
C VAL A 223 4.39 -17.98 0.72
N ASP A 224 5.17 -17.88 1.79
CA ASP A 224 6.63 -18.12 1.76
C ASP A 224 7.38 -17.36 0.67
N GLY A 225 7.04 -16.08 0.49
CA GLY A 225 7.67 -15.20 -0.48
C GLY A 225 7.25 -15.40 -1.94
N ARG A 226 6.17 -16.14 -2.19
CA ARG A 226 5.68 -16.47 -3.54
C ARG A 226 4.19 -16.21 -3.70
N MET A 227 3.77 -15.83 -4.91
CA MET A 227 2.37 -15.97 -5.34
C MET A 227 2.09 -17.44 -5.65
N VAL A 228 1.09 -18.02 -4.98
CA VAL A 228 0.81 -19.48 -5.11
C VAL A 228 -0.54 -19.78 -5.75
N GLU A 229 -1.46 -18.83 -5.73
CA GLU A 229 -2.74 -18.93 -6.43
C GLU A 229 -3.27 -17.54 -6.76
N GLU A 230 -4.00 -17.40 -7.85
CA GLU A 230 -4.74 -16.21 -8.26
C GLU A 230 -6.18 -16.59 -8.57
N GLY A 231 -7.12 -15.68 -8.25
CA GLY A 231 -8.55 -15.83 -8.51
C GLY A 231 -9.29 -14.53 -8.32
N GLY A 232 -10.61 -14.60 -8.36
CA GLY A 232 -11.49 -13.49 -8.06
C GLY A 232 -11.93 -13.45 -6.59
N LYS A 233 -13.05 -12.78 -6.35
CA LYS A 233 -13.68 -12.63 -5.01
C LYS A 233 -13.95 -13.99 -4.34
N GLU A 234 -14.34 -15.02 -5.11
CA GLU A 234 -14.60 -16.37 -4.63
C GLU A 234 -13.37 -17.00 -3.97
N LEU A 235 -12.15 -16.60 -4.40
CA LEU A 235 -10.93 -17.08 -3.75
C LEU A 235 -10.81 -16.50 -2.33
N ALA A 236 -11.12 -15.23 -2.13
CA ALA A 236 -11.12 -14.60 -0.79
C ALA A 236 -12.15 -15.26 0.15
N GLU A 237 -13.35 -15.52 -0.36
CA GLU A 237 -14.41 -16.21 0.40
C GLU A 237 -13.98 -17.64 0.81
N ARG A 238 -13.33 -18.35 -0.10
CA ARG A 238 -12.77 -19.68 0.17
C ARG A 238 -11.67 -19.63 1.22
N LEU A 239 -10.78 -18.65 1.17
CA LEU A 239 -9.72 -18.48 2.16
C LEU A 239 -10.27 -18.16 3.56
N GLU A 240 -11.40 -17.46 3.67
CA GLU A 240 -12.08 -17.20 4.95
C GLU A 240 -12.55 -18.50 5.62
N VAL A 241 -12.96 -19.47 4.81
CA VAL A 241 -13.48 -20.77 5.30
C VAL A 241 -12.37 -21.81 5.52
N GLU A 242 -11.47 -21.95 4.54
CA GLU A 242 -10.46 -23.02 4.50
C GLU A 242 -9.14 -22.62 5.17
N GLY A 243 -8.85 -21.31 5.29
CA GLY A 243 -7.57 -20.81 5.76
C GLY A 243 -6.43 -21.07 4.76
N TYR A 244 -5.19 -20.90 5.25
CA TYR A 244 -3.96 -21.01 4.44
C TYR A 244 -3.20 -22.32 4.61
N GLU A 245 -3.69 -23.27 5.43
CA GLU A 245 -2.91 -24.43 5.86
C GLU A 245 -2.45 -25.30 4.69
N LYS A 246 -3.29 -25.52 3.67
CA LYS A 246 -2.94 -26.30 2.48
C LYS A 246 -1.75 -25.70 1.71
N TYR A 247 -1.71 -24.37 1.58
CA TYR A 247 -0.63 -23.67 0.87
C TYR A 247 0.67 -23.67 1.67
N VAL A 248 0.58 -23.50 2.99
CA VAL A 248 1.75 -23.56 3.88
C VAL A 248 2.39 -24.95 3.85
N LYS A 249 1.59 -26.02 3.92
CA LYS A 249 2.10 -27.41 3.79
C LYS A 249 2.76 -27.67 2.43
N ALA A 250 2.16 -27.17 1.35
CA ALA A 250 2.72 -27.32 0.00
C ALA A 250 4.06 -26.58 -0.13
N ALA A 251 4.16 -25.34 0.38
CA ALA A 251 5.40 -24.56 0.37
C ALA A 251 6.51 -25.23 1.21
N GLN A 252 6.16 -25.78 2.38
CA GLN A 252 7.12 -26.52 3.22
C GLN A 252 7.64 -27.79 2.54
N ALA A 253 6.78 -28.53 1.85
CA ALA A 253 7.20 -29.72 1.11
C ALA A 253 8.14 -29.36 -0.05
N ALA A 254 7.87 -28.26 -0.76
CA ALA A 254 8.74 -27.79 -1.84
C ALA A 254 10.13 -27.32 -1.37
N ASN A 255 10.23 -26.80 -0.14
CA ASN A 255 11.51 -26.36 0.44
C ASN A 255 12.36 -27.54 0.98
N GLN A 256 11.81 -28.74 1.09
CA GLN A 256 12.50 -29.95 1.58
C GLN A 256 12.95 -30.88 0.45
N ALA A 257 12.50 -30.63 -0.79
CA ALA A 257 12.84 -31.40 -1.98
C ALA A 257 14.03 -30.81 -2.73
#